data_592e59050f8758a85173dc3a8441970f
#
_entry.id   592e59050f8758a85173dc3a8441970f
#
_cell.length_a   1.000
_cell.length_b   1.000
_cell.length_c   1.000
_cell.angle_alpha   90.00
_cell.angle_beta   90.00
_cell.angle_gamma   90.00
#
_symmetry.space_group_name_H-M   'P 1'
#
loop_
_entity.id
_entity.type
_entity.pdbx_description
1 polymer ?
#
loop_
_entity_poly.entity_id
_entity_poly.type
_entity_poly.pdbx_seq_one_letter_code
_entity_poly.pdbx_strand_id
1 'polypeptide(L)'
;MPEEWELGIICPVYKKGDKLECSNYRGINLLNTAYKIFADILRQRLVVYSEPSTGEYQGGFRNDRSTTDQLFSIRQIMEKCKEFNVALHQLFVDFETAYDKVFRRKLWIAMGELGYPKKLIDLSKMTLSSVKARIRIRNNLSETFEALEGLRQGDGLATLYFNIVLEKVIRESNVETSGTIFRKMSQLLGYADDLDLIGRNVDIVKENFTNIEEKGTEFGLKVSEKKTKYMTTSLSDGRPTGHTLEVNGKHFETVDRFDYLGSQVNVTNSIGEEIRRRVTLGNRSYFSLQKLFRSKTLNRNLKCELYRSLVRPVVAYGSEAWCMTQRDEQTLLVFERRILRSIFGGVNVDGHWRRRYNHELYQLYKEPHIVNFIKINRLRWLGHVQRMEEDRVPLKLLNTNPDGNRKPGRPRGR
;
A
#
# COMPACT_ATOMS: atom_id res chain seq x y z
N MET A 1 17.99 -26.10 14.95
CA MET A 1 16.77 -26.44 14.19
C MET A 1 17.02 -27.72 13.39
N PRO A 2 15.98 -28.48 12.99
CA PRO A 2 16.15 -29.57 12.01
C PRO A 2 16.73 -29.02 10.69
N GLU A 3 17.65 -29.77 10.06
CA GLU A 3 18.31 -29.32 8.82
C GLU A 3 17.33 -29.04 7.69
N GLU A 4 16.24 -29.82 7.59
CA GLU A 4 15.18 -29.61 6.58
C GLU A 4 14.46 -28.27 6.71
N TRP A 5 14.51 -27.61 7.88
CA TRP A 5 13.88 -26.30 8.11
C TRP A 5 14.80 -25.15 7.70
N GLU A 6 16.09 -25.40 7.58
CA GLU A 6 17.08 -24.41 7.17
C GLU A 6 17.03 -24.14 5.65
N LEU A 7 16.63 -25.18 4.88
CA LEU A 7 16.60 -25.09 3.42
C LEU A 7 15.32 -24.43 2.91
N GLY A 8 15.48 -23.35 2.14
CA GLY A 8 14.43 -22.69 1.40
C GLY A 8 14.59 -22.88 -0.12
N ILE A 9 13.48 -22.98 -0.85
CA ILE A 9 13.49 -23.00 -2.31
C ILE A 9 13.02 -21.63 -2.81
N ILE A 10 13.93 -20.85 -3.41
CA ILE A 10 13.60 -19.54 -3.97
C ILE A 10 13.00 -19.72 -5.36
N CYS A 11 11.75 -19.26 -5.52
CA CYS A 11 11.09 -19.17 -6.81
C CYS A 11 11.11 -17.74 -7.29
N PRO A 12 11.83 -17.40 -8.39
CA PRO A 12 11.85 -16.06 -8.93
C PRO A 12 10.51 -15.74 -9.63
N VAL A 13 9.84 -14.68 -9.15
CA VAL A 13 8.62 -14.16 -9.73
C VAL A 13 8.92 -12.86 -10.47
N TYR A 14 8.70 -12.85 -11.78
CA TYR A 14 8.93 -11.67 -12.61
C TYR A 14 8.01 -10.50 -12.24
N LYS A 15 8.60 -9.31 -12.08
CA LYS A 15 7.86 -8.06 -11.78
C LYS A 15 7.60 -7.24 -13.05
N LYS A 16 8.64 -6.72 -13.66
CA LYS A 16 8.62 -5.82 -14.84
C LYS A 16 10.03 -5.60 -15.38
N GLY A 17 10.15 -5.06 -16.57
CA GLY A 17 11.44 -4.69 -17.16
C GLY A 17 12.01 -5.77 -18.07
N ASP A 18 13.34 -5.83 -18.21
CA ASP A 18 14.01 -6.88 -18.96
C ASP A 18 13.94 -8.21 -18.19
N LYS A 19 13.55 -9.28 -18.86
CA LYS A 19 13.48 -10.64 -18.29
C LYS A 19 14.84 -11.28 -18.08
N LEU A 20 15.88 -10.75 -18.69
CA LEU A 20 17.26 -11.21 -18.50
C LEU A 20 17.93 -10.63 -17.26
N GLU A 21 17.37 -9.55 -16.69
CA GLU A 21 17.88 -8.91 -15.50
C GLU A 21 17.31 -9.52 -14.23
N CYS A 22 18.17 -10.11 -13.39
CA CYS A 22 17.77 -10.75 -12.12
C CYS A 22 17.09 -9.77 -11.15
N SER A 23 17.48 -8.50 -11.16
CA SER A 23 16.88 -7.43 -10.35
C SER A 23 15.40 -7.18 -10.62
N ASN A 24 14.89 -7.63 -11.77
CA ASN A 24 13.49 -7.54 -12.16
C ASN A 24 12.63 -8.70 -11.63
N TYR A 25 13.21 -9.57 -10.82
CA TYR A 25 12.51 -10.68 -10.17
C TYR A 25 12.42 -10.48 -8.65
N ARG A 26 11.35 -11.02 -8.06
CA ARG A 26 11.21 -11.15 -6.61
C ARG A 26 11.43 -12.61 -6.23
N GLY A 27 12.38 -12.88 -5.34
CA GLY A 27 12.64 -14.22 -4.85
C GLY A 27 11.64 -14.61 -3.75
N ILE A 28 10.68 -15.49 -4.04
CA ILE A 28 9.76 -16.02 -3.03
C ILE A 28 10.31 -17.33 -2.47
N ASN A 29 10.56 -17.38 -1.16
CA ASN A 29 11.00 -18.58 -0.48
C ASN A 29 9.84 -19.53 -0.20
N LEU A 30 9.93 -20.74 -0.73
CA LEU A 30 9.09 -21.86 -0.33
C LEU A 30 9.77 -22.58 0.83
N LEU A 31 9.16 -22.53 1.98
CA LEU A 31 9.68 -23.08 3.24
C LEU A 31 8.92 -24.36 3.63
N ASN A 32 9.57 -25.20 4.42
CA ASN A 32 8.98 -26.41 4.99
C ASN A 32 7.68 -26.08 5.77
N THR A 33 6.66 -26.92 5.64
CA THR A 33 5.35 -26.67 6.26
C THR A 33 5.43 -26.71 7.78
N ALA A 34 6.20 -27.64 8.36
CA ALA A 34 6.39 -27.72 9.80
C ALA A 34 7.12 -26.49 10.35
N TYR A 35 8.13 -25.98 9.60
CA TYR A 35 8.76 -24.70 9.91
C TYR A 35 7.76 -23.54 9.91
N LYS A 36 6.85 -23.46 8.92
CA LYS A 36 5.84 -22.39 8.87
C LYS A 36 4.91 -22.40 10.08
N ILE A 37 4.54 -23.58 10.59
CA ILE A 37 3.74 -23.71 11.82
C ILE A 37 4.54 -23.17 13.02
N PHE A 38 5.81 -23.58 13.15
CA PHE A 38 6.69 -23.07 14.21
C PHE A 38 6.86 -21.56 14.11
N ALA A 39 7.14 -21.03 12.91
CA ALA A 39 7.28 -19.60 12.64
C ALA A 39 6.01 -18.81 13.01
N ASP A 40 4.82 -19.35 12.72
CA ASP A 40 3.56 -18.69 13.11
C ASP A 40 3.34 -18.69 14.64
N ILE A 41 3.65 -19.78 15.34
CA ILE A 41 3.62 -19.82 16.81
C ILE A 41 4.58 -18.79 17.41
N LEU A 42 5.80 -18.71 16.87
CA LEU A 42 6.79 -17.72 17.32
C LEU A 42 6.32 -16.29 17.02
N ARG A 43 5.79 -16.04 15.82
CA ARG A 43 5.21 -14.75 15.43
C ARG A 43 4.11 -14.31 16.40
N GLN A 44 3.17 -15.18 16.75
CA GLN A 44 2.11 -14.87 17.71
C GLN A 44 2.66 -14.47 19.09
N ARG A 45 3.76 -15.08 19.53
CA ARG A 45 4.43 -14.71 20.79
C ARG A 45 5.16 -13.37 20.70
N LEU A 46 5.78 -13.07 19.55
CA LEU A 46 6.51 -11.83 19.30
C LEU A 46 5.57 -10.63 19.12
N VAL A 47 4.41 -10.81 18.50
CA VAL A 47 3.42 -9.73 18.24
C VAL A 47 2.99 -9.04 19.53
N VAL A 48 2.89 -9.75 20.65
CA VAL A 48 2.55 -9.18 21.97
C VAL A 48 3.52 -8.08 22.39
N TYR A 49 4.79 -8.17 21.98
CA TYR A 49 5.83 -7.17 22.26
C TYR A 49 5.99 -6.14 21.14
N SER A 50 5.76 -6.54 19.89
CA SER A 50 5.92 -5.61 18.75
C SER A 50 4.77 -4.62 18.66
N GLU A 51 3.54 -5.03 18.93
CA GLU A 51 2.37 -4.18 18.76
C GLU A 51 2.42 -2.91 19.63
N PRO A 52 2.74 -2.98 20.95
CA PRO A 52 2.88 -1.79 21.78
C PRO A 52 4.14 -0.97 21.45
N SER A 53 5.17 -1.58 20.87
CA SER A 53 6.41 -0.90 20.55
C SER A 53 6.41 -0.22 19.19
N THR A 54 5.52 -0.62 18.26
CA THR A 54 5.46 -0.04 16.92
C THR A 54 4.60 1.22 16.89
N GLY A 55 5.16 2.32 16.37
CA GLY A 55 4.44 3.60 16.25
C GLY A 55 3.21 3.53 15.35
N GLU A 56 2.22 4.39 15.60
CA GLU A 56 0.96 4.42 14.86
C GLU A 56 1.11 4.89 13.39
N TYR A 57 2.27 5.40 13.03
CA TYR A 57 2.61 5.73 11.64
C TYR A 57 2.71 4.48 10.74
N GLN A 58 3.08 3.32 11.32
CA GLN A 58 3.27 2.07 10.59
C GLN A 58 1.97 1.26 10.52
N GLY A 59 1.46 1.07 9.30
CA GLY A 59 0.26 0.28 9.04
C GLY A 59 0.54 -1.09 8.40
N GLY A 60 1.76 -1.35 7.94
CA GLY A 60 2.10 -2.58 7.22
C GLY A 60 2.22 -3.80 8.13
N PHE A 61 1.56 -4.91 7.75
CA PHE A 61 1.63 -6.20 8.42
C PHE A 61 1.24 -6.19 9.91
N ARG A 62 0.43 -5.24 10.33
CA ARG A 62 -0.14 -5.15 11.68
C ARG A 62 -1.61 -5.54 11.67
N ASN A 63 -2.09 -6.07 12.81
CA ASN A 63 -3.51 -6.37 12.98
C ASN A 63 -4.34 -5.08 12.97
N ASP A 64 -5.55 -5.13 12.44
CA ASP A 64 -6.50 -4.01 12.37
C ASP A 64 -5.92 -2.73 11.70
N ARG A 65 -4.93 -2.91 10.84
CA ARG A 65 -4.34 -1.87 9.98
C ARG A 65 -4.45 -2.30 8.51
N SER A 66 -4.67 -1.35 7.62
CA SER A 66 -4.86 -1.63 6.20
C SER A 66 -4.23 -0.57 5.30
N THR A 67 -4.08 -0.89 4.01
CA THR A 67 -3.71 0.11 3.01
C THR A 67 -4.74 1.23 2.91
N THR A 68 -6.01 0.96 3.25
CA THR A 68 -7.09 1.96 3.26
C THR A 68 -6.85 3.03 4.34
N ASP A 69 -6.28 2.66 5.50
CA ASP A 69 -5.91 3.62 6.56
C ASP A 69 -4.93 4.67 6.02
N GLN A 70 -3.90 4.21 5.32
CA GLN A 70 -2.86 5.07 4.76
C GLN A 70 -3.40 5.91 3.59
N LEU A 71 -4.19 5.31 2.69
CA LEU A 71 -4.82 6.02 1.57
C LEU A 71 -5.81 7.08 2.06
N PHE A 72 -6.56 6.79 3.10
CA PHE A 72 -7.46 7.76 3.73
C PHE A 72 -6.65 8.88 4.38
N SER A 73 -5.59 8.56 5.13
CA SER A 73 -4.74 9.52 5.82
C SER A 73 -4.10 10.51 4.86
N ILE A 74 -3.43 10.03 3.80
CA ILE A 74 -2.80 10.91 2.81
C ILE A 74 -3.82 11.80 2.09
N ARG A 75 -5.01 11.26 1.75
CA ARG A 75 -6.09 12.03 1.13
C ARG A 75 -6.63 13.12 2.06
N GLN A 76 -6.83 12.82 3.35
CA GLN A 76 -7.27 13.80 4.35
C GLN A 76 -6.23 14.89 4.56
N ILE A 77 -4.94 14.55 4.65
CA ILE A 77 -3.85 15.52 4.74
C ILE A 77 -3.88 16.47 3.55
N MET A 78 -3.86 15.93 2.33
CA MET A 78 -3.84 16.75 1.10
C MET A 78 -5.08 17.61 0.95
N GLU A 79 -6.28 17.09 1.28
CA GLU A 79 -7.54 17.84 1.18
C GLU A 79 -7.56 19.02 2.15
N LYS A 80 -7.25 18.76 3.42
CA LYS A 80 -7.28 19.80 4.47
C LYS A 80 -6.17 20.84 4.27
N CYS A 81 -4.96 20.43 3.91
CA CYS A 81 -3.89 21.37 3.58
C CYS A 81 -4.29 22.29 2.41
N LYS A 82 -4.96 21.75 1.40
CA LYS A 82 -5.49 22.55 0.28
C LYS A 82 -6.59 23.51 0.71
N GLU A 83 -7.51 23.08 1.60
CA GLU A 83 -8.59 23.94 2.13
C GLU A 83 -8.05 25.12 2.94
N PHE A 84 -7.01 24.89 3.73
CA PHE A 84 -6.40 25.88 4.60
C PHE A 84 -5.20 26.59 3.96
N ASN A 85 -4.91 26.32 2.69
CA ASN A 85 -3.77 26.91 1.96
C ASN A 85 -2.41 26.65 2.61
N VAL A 86 -2.23 25.48 3.17
CA VAL A 86 -0.96 25.03 3.77
C VAL A 86 -0.15 24.32 2.68
N ALA A 87 1.11 24.73 2.52
CA ALA A 87 2.06 24.04 1.65
C ALA A 87 2.32 22.63 2.17
N LEU A 88 2.47 21.68 1.27
CA LEU A 88 2.74 20.28 1.57
C LEU A 88 3.87 19.77 0.71
N HIS A 89 4.88 19.19 1.35
CA HIS A 89 6.02 18.54 0.74
C HIS A 89 6.02 17.08 1.15
N GLN A 90 6.09 16.16 0.19
CA GLN A 90 6.03 14.72 0.41
C GLN A 90 7.22 14.04 -0.27
N LEU A 91 7.92 13.17 0.44
CA LEU A 91 8.97 12.33 -0.11
C LEU A 91 8.58 10.85 0.10
N PHE A 92 8.19 10.21 -0.99
CA PHE A 92 7.89 8.78 -1.02
C PHE A 92 9.19 8.00 -1.10
N VAL A 93 9.60 7.42 0.00
CA VAL A 93 10.88 6.69 0.14
C VAL A 93 10.66 5.21 -0.17
N ASP A 94 11.47 4.67 -1.09
CA ASP A 94 11.53 3.24 -1.43
C ASP A 94 12.94 2.72 -1.12
N PHE A 95 13.03 1.57 -0.45
CA PHE A 95 14.31 0.95 -0.15
C PHE A 95 14.73 -0.05 -1.25
N GLU A 96 16.04 -0.19 -1.45
CA GLU A 96 16.61 -1.21 -2.35
C GLU A 96 16.57 -2.58 -1.69
N THR A 97 15.72 -3.49 -2.18
CA THR A 97 15.66 -4.88 -1.66
C THR A 97 15.64 -4.92 -0.13
N ALA A 98 14.73 -4.14 0.49
CA ALA A 98 14.70 -3.87 1.93
C ALA A 98 14.86 -5.14 2.80
N TYR A 99 14.11 -6.20 2.47
CA TYR A 99 14.15 -7.45 3.22
C TYR A 99 15.47 -8.21 3.08
N ASP A 100 16.12 -8.14 1.91
CA ASP A 100 17.31 -8.93 1.61
C ASP A 100 18.59 -8.33 2.21
N LYS A 101 18.54 -7.05 2.64
CA LYS A 101 19.69 -6.30 3.13
C LYS A 101 19.73 -6.07 4.64
N VAL A 102 18.70 -6.45 5.38
CA VAL A 102 18.69 -6.29 6.84
C VAL A 102 19.87 -6.99 7.51
N PHE A 103 20.64 -6.27 8.29
CA PHE A 103 21.71 -6.83 9.11
C PHE A 103 21.11 -7.58 10.31
N ARG A 104 21.17 -8.91 10.29
CA ARG A 104 20.60 -9.78 11.34
C ARG A 104 21.16 -9.45 12.72
N ARG A 105 22.46 -9.12 12.83
CA ARG A 105 23.06 -8.72 14.11
C ARG A 105 22.37 -7.49 14.71
N LYS A 106 22.05 -6.49 13.89
CA LYS A 106 21.36 -5.28 14.33
C LYS A 106 19.90 -5.54 14.71
N LEU A 107 19.21 -6.47 14.03
CA LEU A 107 17.87 -6.91 14.42
C LEU A 107 17.86 -7.48 15.86
N TRP A 108 18.84 -8.32 16.22
CA TRP A 108 18.88 -8.90 17.57
C TRP A 108 19.14 -7.85 18.65
N ILE A 109 19.97 -6.85 18.36
CA ILE A 109 20.20 -5.72 19.25
C ILE A 109 18.89 -4.92 19.40
N ALA A 110 18.25 -4.56 18.29
CA ALA A 110 16.98 -3.86 18.28
C ALA A 110 15.89 -4.56 19.11
N MET A 111 15.75 -5.88 18.97
CA MET A 111 14.82 -6.67 19.79
C MET A 111 15.14 -6.56 21.29
N GLY A 112 16.42 -6.63 21.67
CA GLY A 112 16.84 -6.47 23.07
C GLY A 112 16.47 -5.10 23.64
N GLU A 113 16.78 -4.04 22.91
CA GLU A 113 16.52 -2.66 23.32
C GLU A 113 15.04 -2.28 23.33
N LEU A 114 14.22 -2.94 22.49
CA LEU A 114 12.76 -2.82 22.48
C LEU A 114 12.07 -3.70 23.53
N GLY A 115 12.84 -4.41 24.38
CA GLY A 115 12.31 -5.15 25.53
C GLY A 115 11.78 -6.55 25.23
N TYR A 116 12.19 -7.17 24.11
CA TYR A 116 11.80 -8.56 23.83
C TYR A 116 12.51 -9.54 24.79
N PRO A 117 11.81 -10.55 25.31
CA PRO A 117 12.42 -11.55 26.17
C PRO A 117 13.57 -12.30 25.49
N LYS A 118 14.69 -12.52 26.19
CA LYS A 118 15.87 -13.21 25.68
C LYS A 118 15.53 -14.54 25.01
N LYS A 119 14.64 -15.34 25.61
CA LYS A 119 14.18 -16.62 25.04
C LYS A 119 13.58 -16.46 23.63
N LEU A 120 12.76 -15.41 23.40
CA LEU A 120 12.17 -15.17 22.09
C LEU A 120 13.22 -14.67 21.09
N ILE A 121 14.19 -13.87 21.55
CA ILE A 121 15.32 -13.45 20.71
C ILE A 121 16.15 -14.65 20.28
N ASP A 122 16.47 -15.56 21.21
CA ASP A 122 17.27 -16.75 20.92
C ASP A 122 16.53 -17.71 19.96
N LEU A 123 15.22 -17.90 20.14
CA LEU A 123 14.40 -18.64 19.17
C LEU A 123 14.36 -17.96 17.80
N SER A 124 14.29 -16.62 17.76
CA SER A 124 14.34 -15.86 16.51
C SER A 124 15.70 -16.02 15.82
N LYS A 125 16.80 -15.97 16.56
CA LYS A 125 18.14 -16.23 16.01
C LYS A 125 18.23 -17.61 15.36
N MET A 126 17.65 -18.64 15.99
CA MET A 126 17.64 -20.00 15.42
C MET A 126 16.96 -20.06 14.05
N THR A 127 15.97 -19.22 13.77
CA THR A 127 15.28 -19.21 12.46
C THR A 127 16.14 -18.64 11.32
N LEU A 128 17.18 -17.87 11.64
CA LEU A 128 18.04 -17.20 10.67
C LEU A 128 19.56 -17.55 10.81
N SER A 129 19.93 -18.47 11.72
CA SER A 129 21.35 -18.80 11.98
C SER A 129 22.01 -19.58 10.85
N SER A 130 21.27 -20.42 10.14
CA SER A 130 21.78 -21.24 9.05
C SER A 130 20.75 -21.26 7.93
N VAL A 131 20.77 -20.22 7.10
CA VAL A 131 19.80 -20.08 5.99
C VAL A 131 20.43 -20.63 4.72
N LYS A 132 20.03 -21.83 4.34
CA LYS A 132 20.39 -22.47 3.09
C LYS A 132 19.29 -22.23 2.05
N ALA A 133 19.67 -21.95 0.81
CA ALA A 133 18.71 -21.71 -0.28
C ALA A 133 19.13 -22.41 -1.56
N ARG A 134 18.12 -22.76 -2.37
CA ARG A 134 18.26 -23.20 -3.75
C ARG A 134 17.32 -22.38 -4.64
N ILE A 135 17.73 -22.03 -5.82
CA ILE A 135 16.88 -21.34 -6.79
C ILE A 135 16.21 -22.37 -7.71
N ARG A 136 14.88 -22.26 -7.86
CA ARG A 136 14.12 -23.10 -8.77
C ARG A 136 13.73 -22.32 -10.01
N ILE A 137 14.27 -22.73 -11.17
CA ILE A 137 13.89 -22.21 -12.48
C ILE A 137 13.26 -23.37 -13.27
N ARG A 138 11.94 -23.28 -13.49
CA ARG A 138 11.14 -24.39 -14.08
C ARG A 138 11.28 -25.66 -13.22
N ASN A 139 11.86 -26.74 -13.79
CA ASN A 139 12.07 -28.01 -13.12
C ASN A 139 13.50 -28.20 -12.58
N ASN A 140 14.39 -27.23 -12.77
CA ASN A 140 15.78 -27.31 -12.32
C ASN A 140 15.97 -26.58 -11.00
N LEU A 141 16.78 -27.19 -10.12
CA LEU A 141 17.25 -26.59 -8.87
C LEU A 141 18.74 -26.27 -9.00
N SER A 142 19.15 -25.12 -8.49
CA SER A 142 20.57 -24.76 -8.34
C SER A 142 21.24 -25.61 -7.27
N GLU A 143 22.56 -25.50 -7.17
CA GLU A 143 23.29 -25.91 -5.97
C GLU A 143 22.81 -25.11 -4.75
N THR A 144 23.09 -25.68 -3.57
CA THR A 144 22.75 -25.03 -2.30
C THR A 144 23.76 -23.92 -2.01
N PHE A 145 23.27 -22.75 -1.60
CA PHE A 145 24.09 -21.64 -1.13
C PHE A 145 23.57 -21.10 0.20
N GLU A 146 24.41 -20.43 0.95
CA GLU A 146 24.03 -19.80 2.22
C GLU A 146 23.69 -18.32 2.03
N ALA A 147 22.60 -17.89 2.67
CA ALA A 147 22.23 -16.49 2.78
C ALA A 147 22.66 -15.94 4.14
N LEU A 148 23.72 -15.14 4.15
CA LEU A 148 24.36 -14.65 5.39
C LEU A 148 23.58 -13.51 6.04
N GLU A 149 22.92 -12.66 5.25
CA GLU A 149 22.15 -11.50 5.71
C GLU A 149 20.73 -11.52 5.13
N GLY A 150 19.92 -10.57 5.56
CA GLY A 150 18.55 -10.41 5.10
C GLY A 150 17.55 -11.35 5.75
N LEU A 151 16.29 -11.16 5.36
CA LEU A 151 15.12 -11.89 5.85
C LEU A 151 14.52 -12.74 4.72
N ARG A 152 13.98 -13.91 5.05
CA ARG A 152 13.40 -14.84 4.06
C ARG A 152 12.09 -14.28 3.50
N GLN A 153 12.05 -13.78 2.27
CA GLN A 153 10.79 -13.36 1.62
C GLN A 153 9.84 -14.55 1.45
N GLY A 154 8.69 -14.54 2.13
CA GLY A 154 7.72 -15.65 2.18
C GLY A 154 7.66 -16.34 3.55
N ASP A 155 8.50 -15.95 4.50
CA ASP A 155 8.40 -16.30 5.91
C ASP A 155 7.47 -15.32 6.63
N GLY A 156 6.53 -15.81 7.42
CA GLY A 156 5.64 -14.99 8.24
C GLY A 156 6.35 -14.14 9.30
N LEU A 157 7.57 -14.53 9.71
CA LEU A 157 8.41 -13.76 10.62
C LEU A 157 9.13 -12.59 9.95
N ALA A 158 9.40 -12.66 8.64
CA ALA A 158 10.20 -11.65 7.95
C ALA A 158 9.56 -10.25 8.03
N THR A 159 8.25 -10.17 7.89
CA THR A 159 7.51 -8.90 7.95
C THR A 159 7.56 -8.27 9.34
N LEU A 160 7.47 -9.10 10.38
CA LEU A 160 7.58 -8.67 11.76
C LEU A 160 9.00 -8.19 12.09
N TYR A 161 10.02 -8.96 11.69
CA TYR A 161 11.43 -8.58 11.89
C TYR A 161 11.77 -7.29 11.16
N PHE A 162 11.25 -7.10 9.95
CA PHE A 162 11.44 -5.86 9.22
C PHE A 162 10.81 -4.66 9.97
N ASN A 163 9.59 -4.80 10.46
CA ASN A 163 8.93 -3.74 11.24
C ASN A 163 9.70 -3.41 12.53
N ILE A 164 10.28 -4.40 13.20
CA ILE A 164 11.13 -4.18 14.39
C ILE A 164 12.37 -3.35 14.03
N VAL A 165 13.05 -3.70 12.94
CA VAL A 165 14.22 -2.96 12.44
C VAL A 165 13.83 -1.53 12.07
N LEU A 166 12.76 -1.36 11.29
CA LEU A 166 12.31 -0.05 10.85
C LEU A 166 11.89 0.83 12.04
N GLU A 167 11.16 0.27 13.01
CA GLU A 167 10.79 0.99 14.24
C GLU A 167 12.02 1.49 14.99
N LYS A 168 13.06 0.66 15.08
CA LYS A 168 14.31 1.05 15.74
C LYS A 168 15.01 2.18 14.98
N VAL A 169 15.09 2.07 13.65
CA VAL A 169 15.64 3.13 12.78
C VAL A 169 14.88 4.45 12.99
N ILE A 170 13.56 4.43 12.96
CA ILE A 170 12.74 5.65 13.12
C ILE A 170 12.92 6.27 14.52
N ARG A 171 12.98 5.46 15.57
CA ARG A 171 13.26 5.98 16.93
C ARG A 171 14.62 6.63 17.04
N GLU A 172 15.67 6.02 16.48
CA GLU A 172 17.02 6.55 16.50
C GLU A 172 17.22 7.78 15.60
N SER A 173 16.37 7.91 14.58
CA SER A 173 16.36 9.07 13.69
C SER A 173 15.75 10.33 14.31
N ASN A 174 15.19 10.24 15.50
CA ASN A 174 14.50 11.35 16.19
C ASN A 174 13.41 12.02 15.35
N VAL A 175 12.83 11.31 14.38
CA VAL A 175 11.73 11.79 13.56
C VAL A 175 10.46 11.81 14.39
N GLU A 176 9.78 12.93 14.41
CA GLU A 176 8.53 13.08 15.15
C GLU A 176 7.42 12.25 14.49
N THR A 177 6.97 11.22 15.19
CA THR A 177 5.92 10.30 14.72
C THR A 177 4.56 10.50 15.38
N SER A 178 4.52 11.28 16.49
CA SER A 178 3.28 11.55 17.22
C SER A 178 2.53 12.76 16.67
N GLY A 179 1.22 12.81 16.87
CA GLY A 179 0.39 13.94 16.44
C GLY A 179 0.03 13.92 14.95
N THR A 180 -0.27 15.09 14.40
CA THR A 180 -0.61 15.26 12.98
C THR A 180 0.11 16.46 12.38
N ILE A 181 0.35 16.47 11.08
CA ILE A 181 0.91 17.60 10.30
C ILE A 181 0.11 18.90 10.52
N PHE A 182 -1.14 18.81 10.99
CA PHE A 182 -1.99 19.98 11.25
C PHE A 182 -1.59 20.76 12.50
N ARG A 183 -0.90 20.12 13.44
CA ARG A 183 -0.38 20.73 14.68
C ARG A 183 1.14 20.71 14.75
N LYS A 184 1.80 20.01 13.85
CA LYS A 184 3.25 19.84 13.78
C LYS A 184 3.77 20.21 12.41
N MET A 185 5.08 20.23 12.28
CA MET A 185 5.74 20.60 11.02
C MET A 185 5.97 19.42 10.10
N SER A 186 5.89 18.19 10.63
CA SER A 186 6.06 16.96 9.84
C SER A 186 5.11 15.85 10.29
N GLN A 187 4.94 14.87 9.43
CA GLN A 187 4.24 13.60 9.68
C GLN A 187 4.90 12.48 8.90
N LEU A 188 4.98 11.31 9.52
CA LEU A 188 5.40 10.08 8.87
C LEU A 188 4.18 9.19 8.64
N LEU A 189 4.06 8.63 7.45
CA LEU A 189 3.16 7.52 7.14
C LEU A 189 3.99 6.36 6.62
N GLY A 190 3.79 5.15 7.15
CA GLY A 190 4.54 3.97 6.76
C GLY A 190 3.64 2.77 6.50
N TYR A 191 3.95 2.01 5.47
CA TYR A 191 3.34 0.70 5.21
C TYR A 191 4.43 -0.29 4.82
N ALA A 192 4.95 -1.01 5.80
CA ALA A 192 6.16 -1.80 5.68
C ALA A 192 7.35 -0.93 5.22
N ASP A 193 7.95 -1.25 4.08
CA ASP A 193 9.08 -0.53 3.47
C ASP A 193 8.67 0.75 2.71
N ASP A 194 7.39 0.94 2.41
CA ASP A 194 6.88 2.16 1.78
C ASP A 194 6.69 3.27 2.84
N LEU A 195 7.55 4.29 2.84
CA LEU A 195 7.47 5.44 3.74
C LEU A 195 7.09 6.71 2.98
N ASP A 196 6.21 7.54 3.55
CA ASP A 196 5.89 8.89 3.09
C ASP A 196 6.28 9.91 4.17
N LEU A 197 7.34 10.67 3.91
CA LEU A 197 7.81 11.77 4.75
C LEU A 197 7.10 13.04 4.32
N ILE A 198 6.24 13.55 5.19
CA ILE A 198 5.39 14.70 4.92
C ILE A 198 5.87 15.88 5.76
N GLY A 199 6.07 17.04 5.13
CA GLY A 199 6.48 18.28 5.80
C GLY A 199 5.74 19.51 5.31
N ARG A 200 5.67 20.54 6.15
CA ARG A 200 5.14 21.86 5.76
C ARG A 200 6.15 22.71 4.98
N ASN A 201 7.42 22.37 5.05
CA ASN A 201 8.48 22.93 4.21
C ASN A 201 9.45 21.83 3.74
N VAL A 202 10.27 22.17 2.78
CA VAL A 202 11.22 21.23 2.17
C VAL A 202 12.36 20.87 3.11
N ASP A 203 12.81 21.78 3.96
CA ASP A 203 13.97 21.57 4.83
C ASP A 203 13.70 20.50 5.88
N ILE A 204 12.51 20.49 6.45
CA ILE A 204 12.08 19.44 7.40
C ILE A 204 12.03 18.06 6.72
N VAL A 205 11.58 17.99 5.46
CA VAL A 205 11.59 16.73 4.72
C VAL A 205 13.01 16.26 4.46
N LYS A 206 13.93 17.17 4.12
CA LYS A 206 15.35 16.90 3.94
C LYS A 206 16.02 16.41 5.23
N GLU A 207 15.77 17.10 6.33
CA GLU A 207 16.31 16.75 7.65
C GLU A 207 15.83 15.36 8.09
N ASN A 208 14.52 15.11 8.05
CA ASN A 208 13.96 13.81 8.41
C ASN A 208 14.49 12.69 7.52
N PHE A 209 14.62 12.94 6.22
CA PHE A 209 15.19 11.98 5.29
C PHE A 209 16.64 11.67 5.63
N THR A 210 17.46 12.70 5.86
CA THR A 210 18.88 12.56 6.24
C THR A 210 19.05 11.68 7.47
N ASN A 211 18.28 11.95 8.51
CA ASN A 211 18.33 11.20 9.75
C ASN A 211 17.92 9.72 9.56
N ILE A 212 16.83 9.47 8.80
CA ILE A 212 16.39 8.09 8.48
C ILE A 212 17.41 7.36 7.62
N GLU A 213 18.00 8.02 6.63
CA GLU A 213 18.99 7.42 5.74
C GLU A 213 20.26 7.04 6.49
N GLU A 214 20.78 7.93 7.34
CA GLU A 214 21.96 7.69 8.17
C GLU A 214 21.72 6.47 9.07
N LYS A 215 20.64 6.49 9.85
CA LYS A 215 20.31 5.37 10.74
C LYS A 215 19.94 4.09 9.98
N GLY A 216 19.18 4.20 8.90
CA GLY A 216 18.82 3.06 8.06
C GLY A 216 20.06 2.31 7.52
N THR A 217 21.10 3.04 7.11
CA THR A 217 22.35 2.44 6.62
C THR A 217 23.03 1.59 7.69
N GLU A 218 22.98 1.98 8.95
CA GLU A 218 23.54 1.18 10.07
C GLU A 218 22.82 -0.17 10.24
N PHE A 219 21.57 -0.30 9.77
CA PHE A 219 20.78 -1.53 9.80
C PHE A 219 20.73 -2.28 8.46
N GLY A 220 21.50 -1.79 7.44
CA GLY A 220 21.56 -2.37 6.11
C GLY A 220 20.46 -1.86 5.16
N LEU A 221 19.64 -0.91 5.57
CA LEU A 221 18.60 -0.33 4.72
C LEU A 221 19.20 0.76 3.83
N LYS A 222 19.10 0.58 2.53
CA LYS A 222 19.59 1.54 1.53
C LYS A 222 18.43 2.10 0.72
N VAL A 223 18.35 3.42 0.61
CA VAL A 223 17.31 4.10 -0.16
C VAL A 223 17.59 3.99 -1.65
N SER A 224 16.55 3.72 -2.44
CA SER A 224 16.57 3.69 -3.88
C SER A 224 16.32 5.08 -4.47
N GLU A 225 17.37 5.76 -4.96
CA GLU A 225 17.24 7.07 -5.59
C GLU A 225 16.27 7.08 -6.78
N LYS A 226 16.32 6.04 -7.62
CA LYS A 226 15.46 5.93 -8.80
C LYS A 226 13.99 5.80 -8.50
N LYS A 227 13.62 5.15 -7.38
CA LYS A 227 12.23 4.86 -7.03
C LYS A 227 11.65 5.86 -6.04
N THR A 228 12.48 6.45 -5.18
CA THR A 228 12.09 7.54 -4.29
C THR A 228 11.67 8.75 -5.11
N LYS A 229 10.53 9.35 -4.76
CA LYS A 229 9.93 10.47 -5.51
C LYS A 229 9.52 11.58 -4.57
N TYR A 230 9.70 12.80 -5.03
CA TYR A 230 9.26 13.99 -4.33
C TYR A 230 8.02 14.59 -4.98
N MET A 231 7.08 15.06 -4.18
CA MET A 231 5.86 15.75 -4.64
C MET A 231 5.57 16.95 -3.74
N THR A 232 5.21 18.09 -4.32
CA THR A 232 4.82 19.28 -3.55
C THR A 232 3.53 19.90 -4.08
N THR A 233 2.70 20.37 -3.15
CA THR A 233 1.49 21.14 -3.47
C THR A 233 1.69 22.66 -3.37
N SER A 234 2.91 23.11 -3.02
CA SER A 234 3.22 24.54 -2.92
C SER A 234 3.07 25.22 -4.30
N LEU A 235 2.27 26.28 -4.33
CA LEU A 235 2.07 27.12 -5.53
C LEU A 235 3.07 28.27 -5.60
N SER A 236 3.71 28.61 -4.46
CA SER A 236 4.60 29.77 -4.31
C SER A 236 6.01 29.56 -4.83
N ASP A 237 6.47 28.32 -4.89
CA ASP A 237 7.85 27.99 -5.26
C ASP A 237 7.99 27.62 -6.75
N GLY A 238 7.16 28.20 -7.62
CA GLY A 238 7.15 27.94 -9.05
C GLY A 238 7.25 26.44 -9.32
N ARG A 239 6.22 25.76 -9.80
CA ARG A 239 6.26 24.31 -10.03
C ARG A 239 7.56 23.91 -10.72
N PRO A 240 8.43 23.14 -10.10
CA PRO A 240 9.62 22.67 -10.77
C PRO A 240 9.24 21.52 -11.70
N THR A 241 8.73 21.83 -12.86
CA THR A 241 8.74 20.87 -13.97
C THR A 241 10.19 20.66 -14.34
N GLY A 242 10.72 19.47 -14.02
CA GLY A 242 12.09 19.09 -14.37
C GLY A 242 13.15 19.34 -13.29
N HIS A 243 12.78 19.79 -12.10
CA HIS A 243 13.73 19.90 -10.98
C HIS A 243 13.74 18.63 -10.12
N THR A 244 14.91 18.31 -9.62
CA THR A 244 15.14 17.24 -8.66
C THR A 244 15.30 17.83 -7.27
N LEU A 245 14.76 17.16 -6.25
CA LEU A 245 15.09 17.47 -4.86
C LEU A 245 16.46 16.87 -4.56
N GLU A 246 17.43 17.71 -4.24
CA GLU A 246 18.76 17.25 -3.82
C GLU A 246 18.83 17.16 -2.30
N VAL A 247 19.26 15.99 -1.80
CA VAL A 247 19.54 15.73 -0.38
C VAL A 247 20.72 14.78 -0.27
N ASN A 248 21.77 15.14 0.47
CA ASN A 248 22.98 14.33 0.69
C ASN A 248 23.63 13.81 -0.60
N GLY A 249 23.65 14.62 -1.66
CA GLY A 249 24.21 14.23 -2.96
C GLY A 249 23.34 13.26 -3.77
N LYS A 250 22.13 12.94 -3.28
CA LYS A 250 21.11 12.17 -4.04
C LYS A 250 20.10 13.10 -4.68
N HIS A 251 19.62 12.71 -5.86
CA HIS A 251 18.70 13.49 -6.66
C HIS A 251 17.36 12.75 -6.81
N PHE A 252 16.32 13.25 -6.16
CA PHE A 252 14.98 12.67 -6.22
C PHE A 252 14.12 13.40 -7.23
N GLU A 253 13.57 12.66 -8.18
CA GLU A 253 12.69 13.19 -9.22
C GLU A 253 11.43 13.82 -8.60
N THR A 254 11.14 15.06 -9.00
CA THR A 254 9.88 15.72 -8.64
C THR A 254 8.77 15.26 -9.58
N VAL A 255 7.67 14.77 -9.00
CA VAL A 255 6.56 14.19 -9.75
C VAL A 255 5.23 14.89 -9.43
N ASP A 256 4.36 15.01 -10.44
CA ASP A 256 3.00 15.51 -10.24
C ASP A 256 2.03 14.41 -9.74
N ARG A 257 2.42 13.16 -9.86
CA ARG A 257 1.63 11.98 -9.49
C ARG A 257 2.53 10.83 -9.04
N PHE A 258 2.05 10.08 -8.08
CA PHE A 258 2.74 8.90 -7.53
C PHE A 258 1.75 7.76 -7.26
N ASP A 259 2.16 6.53 -7.51
CA ASP A 259 1.37 5.31 -7.20
C ASP A 259 1.68 4.86 -5.76
N TYR A 260 0.92 5.38 -4.79
CA TYR A 260 1.07 5.04 -3.38
C TYR A 260 0.15 3.88 -3.00
N LEU A 261 0.70 2.79 -2.49
CA LEU A 261 -0.01 1.56 -2.10
C LEU A 261 -1.03 1.10 -3.16
N GLY A 262 -0.64 1.19 -4.42
CA GLY A 262 -1.46 0.80 -5.54
C GLY A 262 -2.58 1.77 -5.92
N SER A 263 -2.74 2.92 -5.27
CA SER A 263 -3.64 4.01 -5.67
C SER A 263 -2.86 5.24 -6.12
N GLN A 264 -3.32 5.91 -7.17
CA GLN A 264 -2.63 7.10 -7.68
C GLN A 264 -3.00 8.33 -6.85
N VAL A 265 -1.99 9.00 -6.29
CA VAL A 265 -2.07 10.32 -5.66
C VAL A 265 -1.47 11.35 -6.61
N ASN A 266 -2.00 12.57 -6.62
CA ASN A 266 -1.48 13.66 -7.44
C ASN A 266 -1.54 15.00 -6.69
N VAL A 267 -0.75 15.97 -7.13
CA VAL A 267 -0.61 17.31 -6.51
C VAL A 267 -1.94 18.06 -6.34
N THR A 268 -2.93 17.77 -7.17
CA THR A 268 -4.25 18.41 -7.10
C THR A 268 -5.23 17.68 -6.17
N ASN A 269 -4.86 16.53 -5.66
CA ASN A 269 -5.73 15.57 -4.94
C ASN A 269 -7.00 15.20 -5.73
N SER A 270 -6.92 15.18 -7.07
CA SER A 270 -8.04 14.82 -7.94
C SER A 270 -8.22 13.31 -8.01
N ILE A 271 -9.45 12.85 -7.79
CA ILE A 271 -9.81 11.41 -7.86
C ILE A 271 -10.09 10.95 -9.29
N GLY A 272 -10.46 11.86 -10.19
CA GLY A 272 -10.89 11.50 -11.55
C GLY A 272 -9.83 10.75 -12.38
N GLU A 273 -8.52 10.99 -12.13
CA GLU A 273 -7.43 10.24 -12.78
C GLU A 273 -7.35 8.83 -12.25
N GLU A 274 -7.44 8.66 -10.94
CA GLU A 274 -7.45 7.33 -10.31
C GLU A 274 -8.66 6.52 -10.78
N ILE A 275 -9.85 7.09 -10.84
CA ILE A 275 -11.05 6.42 -11.34
C ILE A 275 -10.87 5.95 -12.79
N ARG A 276 -10.32 6.78 -13.68
CA ARG A 276 -10.02 6.38 -15.06
C ARG A 276 -9.00 5.23 -15.12
N ARG A 277 -7.96 5.29 -14.29
CA ARG A 277 -6.97 4.22 -14.15
C ARG A 277 -7.63 2.93 -13.66
N ARG A 278 -8.46 2.98 -12.63
CA ARG A 278 -9.19 1.83 -12.09
C ARG A 278 -10.16 1.21 -13.09
N VAL A 279 -10.88 2.04 -13.83
CA VAL A 279 -11.75 1.56 -14.93
C VAL A 279 -10.92 0.86 -16.02
N THR A 280 -9.73 1.36 -16.34
CA THR A 280 -8.81 0.68 -17.28
C THR A 280 -8.36 -0.67 -16.75
N LEU A 281 -7.98 -0.77 -15.47
CA LEU A 281 -7.60 -2.04 -14.84
C LEU A 281 -8.80 -3.02 -14.76
N GLY A 282 -9.99 -2.51 -14.42
CA GLY A 282 -11.22 -3.29 -14.42
C GLY A 282 -11.59 -3.81 -15.81
N ASN A 283 -11.34 -3.02 -16.86
CA ASN A 283 -11.50 -3.49 -18.24
C ASN A 283 -10.51 -4.63 -18.56
N ARG A 284 -9.24 -4.51 -18.16
CA ARG A 284 -8.25 -5.59 -18.35
C ARG A 284 -8.70 -6.86 -17.64
N SER A 285 -9.17 -6.77 -16.39
CA SER A 285 -9.72 -7.90 -15.64
C SER A 285 -10.94 -8.50 -16.35
N TYR A 286 -11.89 -7.69 -16.80
CA TYR A 286 -13.05 -8.15 -17.56
C TYR A 286 -12.66 -8.87 -18.86
N PHE A 287 -11.73 -8.32 -19.64
CA PHE A 287 -11.29 -8.92 -20.91
C PHE A 287 -10.52 -10.22 -20.69
N SER A 288 -9.73 -10.35 -19.64
CA SER A 288 -9.05 -11.61 -19.30
C SER A 288 -10.05 -12.74 -18.99
N LEU A 289 -11.23 -12.40 -18.49
CA LEU A 289 -12.33 -13.31 -18.16
C LEU A 289 -13.39 -13.42 -19.28
N GLN A 290 -13.15 -12.80 -20.46
CA GLN A 290 -14.16 -12.67 -21.50
C GLN A 290 -14.70 -14.02 -22.00
N LYS A 291 -13.87 -15.07 -22.02
CA LYS A 291 -14.32 -16.43 -22.39
C LYS A 291 -15.43 -16.93 -21.45
N LEU A 292 -15.31 -16.65 -20.14
CA LEU A 292 -16.32 -17.02 -19.14
C LEU A 292 -17.59 -16.17 -19.31
N PHE A 293 -17.45 -14.84 -19.47
CA PHE A 293 -18.60 -13.96 -19.68
C PHE A 293 -19.40 -14.28 -20.96
N ARG A 294 -18.73 -14.76 -22.02
CA ARG A 294 -19.37 -15.17 -23.29
C ARG A 294 -19.86 -16.61 -23.32
N SER A 295 -19.48 -17.44 -22.35
CA SER A 295 -19.89 -18.85 -22.29
C SER A 295 -21.43 -18.96 -22.24
N LYS A 296 -22.00 -19.86 -23.05
CA LYS A 296 -23.42 -20.17 -23.03
C LYS A 296 -23.79 -21.15 -21.91
N THR A 297 -22.81 -21.91 -21.40
CA THR A 297 -22.98 -22.87 -20.30
C THR A 297 -23.09 -22.21 -18.94
N LEU A 298 -22.48 -21.04 -18.75
CA LEU A 298 -22.55 -20.31 -17.50
C LEU A 298 -23.85 -19.50 -17.44
N ASN A 299 -24.61 -19.68 -16.36
CA ASN A 299 -25.83 -18.92 -16.13
C ASN A 299 -25.53 -17.45 -15.77
N ARG A 300 -26.56 -16.59 -15.86
CA ARG A 300 -26.41 -15.14 -15.62
C ARG A 300 -26.00 -14.81 -14.18
N ASN A 301 -26.49 -15.57 -13.21
CA ASN A 301 -26.17 -15.34 -11.80
C ASN A 301 -24.67 -15.57 -11.53
N LEU A 302 -24.10 -16.65 -12.07
CA LEU A 302 -22.67 -16.93 -11.94
C LEU A 302 -21.81 -15.86 -12.64
N LYS A 303 -22.26 -15.34 -13.80
CA LYS A 303 -21.56 -14.22 -14.46
C LYS A 303 -21.62 -12.94 -13.62
N CYS A 304 -22.73 -12.65 -12.94
CA CYS A 304 -22.83 -11.54 -12.00
C CYS A 304 -21.88 -11.76 -10.80
N GLU A 305 -21.75 -13.00 -10.32
CA GLU A 305 -20.80 -13.36 -9.26
C GLU A 305 -19.34 -13.13 -9.69
N LEU A 306 -18.97 -13.58 -10.89
CA LEU A 306 -17.66 -13.30 -11.48
C LEU A 306 -17.36 -11.78 -11.56
N TYR A 307 -18.35 -10.99 -11.95
CA TYR A 307 -18.23 -9.54 -11.95
C TYR A 307 -17.97 -8.99 -10.53
N ARG A 308 -18.80 -9.41 -9.55
CA ARG A 308 -18.71 -8.94 -8.17
C ARG A 308 -17.40 -9.33 -7.48
N SER A 309 -16.91 -10.55 -7.73
CA SER A 309 -15.74 -11.09 -7.03
C SER A 309 -14.41 -10.78 -7.71
N LEU A 310 -14.35 -10.66 -9.05
CA LEU A 310 -13.09 -10.54 -9.78
C LEU A 310 -12.90 -9.21 -10.53
N VAL A 311 -13.97 -8.51 -10.90
CA VAL A 311 -13.87 -7.27 -11.69
C VAL A 311 -14.16 -6.04 -10.84
N ARG A 312 -15.29 -6.02 -10.12
CA ARG A 312 -15.69 -4.88 -9.29
C ARG A 312 -14.67 -4.51 -8.21
N PRO A 313 -14.02 -5.44 -7.49
CA PRO A 313 -13.03 -5.11 -6.49
C PRO A 313 -11.78 -4.42 -7.06
N VAL A 314 -11.39 -4.76 -8.29
CA VAL A 314 -10.28 -4.09 -8.98
C VAL A 314 -10.60 -2.61 -9.21
N VAL A 315 -11.84 -2.29 -9.59
CA VAL A 315 -12.27 -0.91 -9.82
C VAL A 315 -12.49 -0.16 -8.51
N ALA A 316 -13.05 -0.82 -7.50
CA ALA A 316 -13.41 -0.20 -6.23
C ALA A 316 -12.29 -0.17 -5.17
N TYR A 317 -11.07 -0.59 -5.51
CA TYR A 317 -9.95 -0.58 -4.56
C TYR A 317 -9.60 0.84 -4.11
N GLY A 318 -9.53 1.07 -2.80
CA GLY A 318 -9.25 2.37 -2.19
C GLY A 318 -10.39 3.39 -2.34
N SER A 319 -11.56 2.95 -2.79
CA SER A 319 -12.73 3.81 -3.02
C SER A 319 -13.32 4.40 -1.74
N GLU A 320 -12.98 3.85 -0.59
CA GLU A 320 -13.35 4.35 0.73
C GLU A 320 -12.84 5.79 0.96
N ALA A 321 -11.70 6.12 0.37
CA ALA A 321 -11.07 7.45 0.46
C ALA A 321 -11.47 8.41 -0.69
N TRP A 322 -12.40 8.04 -1.58
CA TRP A 322 -12.72 8.86 -2.76
C TRP A 322 -13.78 9.93 -2.50
N CYS A 323 -13.48 11.17 -2.88
CA CYS A 323 -14.47 12.26 -2.99
C CYS A 323 -14.90 12.39 -4.45
N MET A 324 -15.92 11.63 -4.86
CA MET A 324 -16.37 11.53 -6.24
C MET A 324 -17.21 12.73 -6.67
N THR A 325 -16.95 13.24 -7.88
CA THR A 325 -17.83 14.19 -8.58
C THR A 325 -18.94 13.43 -9.34
N GLN A 326 -19.98 14.14 -9.79
CA GLN A 326 -21.02 13.55 -10.64
C GLN A 326 -20.44 12.94 -11.93
N ARG A 327 -19.41 13.53 -12.50
CA ARG A 327 -18.70 13.03 -13.69
C ARG A 327 -18.02 11.69 -13.41
N ASP A 328 -17.42 11.56 -12.24
CA ASP A 328 -16.77 10.32 -11.78
C ASP A 328 -17.79 9.21 -11.59
N GLU A 329 -18.93 9.52 -10.96
CA GLU A 329 -20.05 8.59 -10.79
C GLU A 329 -20.56 8.08 -12.15
N GLN A 330 -20.74 8.98 -13.12
CA GLN A 330 -21.18 8.59 -14.47
C GLN A 330 -20.16 7.70 -15.17
N THR A 331 -18.86 7.96 -15.01
CA THR A 331 -17.79 7.12 -15.58
C THR A 331 -17.88 5.68 -15.05
N LEU A 332 -18.06 5.51 -13.74
CA LEU A 332 -18.22 4.21 -13.09
C LEU A 332 -19.52 3.49 -13.52
N LEU A 333 -20.63 4.23 -13.61
CA LEU A 333 -21.90 3.67 -14.04
C LEU A 333 -21.88 3.22 -15.51
N VAL A 334 -21.20 3.95 -16.39
CA VAL A 334 -21.03 3.56 -17.80
C VAL A 334 -20.20 2.28 -17.90
N PHE A 335 -19.12 2.17 -17.14
CA PHE A 335 -18.30 0.96 -17.06
C PHE A 335 -19.13 -0.26 -16.64
N GLU A 336 -19.85 -0.17 -15.52
CA GLU A 336 -20.67 -1.27 -15.00
C GLU A 336 -21.78 -1.68 -15.98
N ARG A 337 -22.55 -0.72 -16.46
CA ARG A 337 -23.66 -0.98 -17.41
C ARG A 337 -23.19 -1.67 -18.70
N ARG A 338 -21.97 -1.40 -19.16
CA ARG A 338 -21.39 -2.09 -20.33
C ARG A 338 -21.22 -3.57 -20.02
N ILE A 339 -20.73 -3.95 -18.86
CA ILE A 339 -20.53 -5.34 -18.44
C ILE A 339 -21.89 -6.02 -18.22
N LEU A 340 -22.82 -5.36 -17.52
CA LEU A 340 -24.16 -5.91 -17.29
C LEU A 340 -24.92 -6.16 -18.60
N ARG A 341 -24.78 -5.26 -19.61
CA ARG A 341 -25.36 -5.50 -20.93
C ARG A 341 -24.75 -6.71 -21.62
N SER A 342 -23.48 -6.97 -21.44
CA SER A 342 -22.83 -8.19 -21.95
C SER A 342 -23.36 -9.47 -21.27
N ILE A 343 -23.72 -9.38 -19.98
CA ILE A 343 -24.27 -10.52 -19.21
C ILE A 343 -25.73 -10.78 -19.57
N PHE A 344 -26.57 -9.74 -19.58
CA PHE A 344 -28.01 -9.87 -19.73
C PHE A 344 -28.52 -9.87 -21.19
N GLY A 345 -27.72 -9.33 -22.11
CA GLY A 345 -28.06 -9.23 -23.54
C GLY A 345 -29.13 -8.19 -23.81
N GLY A 346 -29.67 -8.22 -25.01
CA GLY A 346 -30.81 -7.41 -25.44
C GLY A 346 -32.15 -7.93 -24.87
N VAL A 347 -33.23 -7.23 -25.21
CA VAL A 347 -34.60 -7.67 -24.98
C VAL A 347 -35.37 -7.64 -26.29
N ASN A 348 -36.17 -8.68 -26.57
CA ASN A 348 -37.09 -8.70 -27.69
C ASN A 348 -38.42 -8.11 -27.22
N VAL A 349 -38.89 -7.07 -27.92
CA VAL A 349 -40.18 -6.43 -27.70
C VAL A 349 -40.88 -6.43 -29.05
N ASP A 350 -42.02 -7.09 -29.13
CA ASP A 350 -42.85 -7.19 -30.35
C ASP A 350 -42.08 -7.63 -31.62
N GLY A 351 -41.18 -8.65 -31.45
CA GLY A 351 -40.37 -9.18 -32.54
C GLY A 351 -39.07 -8.40 -32.83
N HIS A 352 -38.88 -7.24 -32.23
CA HIS A 352 -37.70 -6.39 -32.44
C HIS A 352 -36.71 -6.43 -31.27
N TRP A 353 -35.43 -6.68 -31.56
CA TRP A 353 -34.38 -6.66 -30.56
C TRP A 353 -33.93 -5.25 -30.26
N ARG A 354 -34.02 -4.82 -28.99
CA ARG A 354 -33.47 -3.55 -28.51
C ARG A 354 -32.48 -3.73 -27.35
N ARG A 355 -31.69 -2.71 -27.17
CA ARG A 355 -30.81 -2.58 -26.02
C ARG A 355 -31.64 -2.34 -24.74
N ARG A 356 -31.29 -3.04 -23.65
CA ARG A 356 -31.96 -2.83 -22.36
C ARG A 356 -31.73 -1.41 -21.85
N TYR A 357 -32.74 -0.81 -21.29
CA TYR A 357 -32.65 0.44 -20.55
C TYR A 357 -31.87 0.23 -19.23
N ASN A 358 -31.38 1.33 -18.60
CA ASN A 358 -30.56 1.23 -17.40
C ASN A 358 -31.37 0.63 -16.21
N HIS A 359 -32.62 1.02 -16.02
CA HIS A 359 -33.45 0.47 -14.97
C HIS A 359 -33.70 -1.03 -15.13
N GLU A 360 -33.94 -1.51 -16.37
CA GLU A 360 -34.12 -2.94 -16.65
C GLU A 360 -32.88 -3.77 -16.30
N LEU A 361 -31.67 -3.19 -16.52
CA LEU A 361 -30.42 -3.85 -16.15
C LEU A 361 -30.33 -4.03 -14.62
N TYR A 362 -30.63 -2.97 -13.86
CA TYR A 362 -30.51 -3.01 -12.41
C TYR A 362 -31.61 -3.82 -11.74
N GLN A 363 -32.83 -3.89 -12.34
CA GLN A 363 -33.89 -4.83 -11.92
C GLN A 363 -33.46 -6.29 -12.07
N LEU A 364 -32.73 -6.62 -13.14
CA LEU A 364 -32.19 -7.98 -13.34
C LEU A 364 -30.95 -8.26 -12.47
N TYR A 365 -30.13 -7.26 -12.23
CA TYR A 365 -28.91 -7.37 -11.43
C TYR A 365 -29.20 -7.59 -9.95
N LYS A 366 -30.28 -6.96 -9.44
CA LYS A 366 -30.78 -7.08 -8.05
C LYS A 366 -29.79 -6.71 -6.95
N GLU A 367 -28.75 -5.97 -7.28
CA GLU A 367 -27.68 -5.55 -6.39
C GLU A 367 -27.45 -4.05 -6.51
N PRO A 368 -26.87 -3.39 -5.51
CA PRO A 368 -26.47 -2.00 -5.60
C PRO A 368 -25.51 -1.80 -6.77
N HIS A 369 -25.76 -0.79 -7.60
CA HIS A 369 -24.81 -0.40 -8.64
C HIS A 369 -23.50 0.10 -8.02
N ILE A 370 -22.42 0.10 -8.82
CA ILE A 370 -21.05 0.35 -8.33
C ILE A 370 -20.91 1.65 -7.53
N VAL A 371 -21.62 2.72 -7.90
CA VAL A 371 -21.57 3.99 -7.17
C VAL A 371 -22.21 3.86 -5.78
N ASN A 372 -23.37 3.20 -5.67
CA ASN A 372 -24.00 2.93 -4.37
C ASN A 372 -23.14 1.98 -3.52
N PHE A 373 -22.54 0.96 -4.15
CA PHE A 373 -21.59 0.07 -3.47
C PHE A 373 -20.43 0.88 -2.87
N ILE A 374 -19.82 1.80 -3.62
CA ILE A 374 -18.75 2.65 -3.12
C ILE A 374 -19.25 3.57 -1.99
N LYS A 375 -20.42 4.20 -2.15
CA LYS A 375 -20.99 5.05 -1.10
C LYS A 375 -21.26 4.28 0.21
N ILE A 376 -21.76 3.05 0.11
CA ILE A 376 -21.96 2.16 1.27
C ILE A 376 -20.62 1.83 1.93
N ASN A 377 -19.59 1.48 1.16
CA ASN A 377 -18.26 1.18 1.71
C ASN A 377 -17.63 2.42 2.38
N ARG A 378 -17.82 3.61 1.81
CA ARG A 378 -17.37 4.87 2.44
C ARG A 378 -18.05 5.13 3.78
N LEU A 379 -19.38 4.89 3.87
CA LEU A 379 -20.10 5.03 5.14
C LEU A 379 -19.66 3.98 6.17
N ARG A 380 -19.44 2.73 5.75
CA ARG A 380 -18.87 1.68 6.62
C ARG A 380 -17.48 2.05 7.10
N TRP A 381 -16.65 2.57 6.20
CA TRP A 381 -15.33 3.05 6.52
C TRP A 381 -15.35 4.21 7.52
N LEU A 382 -16.19 5.22 7.30
CA LEU A 382 -16.36 6.33 8.25
C LEU A 382 -16.77 5.82 9.63
N GLY A 383 -17.76 4.90 9.70
CA GLY A 383 -18.15 4.28 10.96
C GLY A 383 -17.02 3.47 11.61
N HIS A 384 -16.14 2.85 10.82
CA HIS A 384 -14.94 2.18 11.34
C HIS A 384 -13.95 3.18 11.93
N VAL A 385 -13.64 4.27 11.20
CA VAL A 385 -12.73 5.32 11.68
C VAL A 385 -13.24 5.96 12.99
N GLN A 386 -14.54 6.20 13.10
CA GLN A 386 -15.15 6.77 14.31
C GLN A 386 -15.05 5.86 15.55
N ARG A 387 -14.87 4.56 15.37
CA ARG A 387 -14.68 3.59 16.46
C ARG A 387 -13.22 3.24 16.73
N MET A 388 -12.28 3.85 16.00
CA MET A 388 -10.85 3.68 16.27
C MET A 388 -10.46 4.30 17.61
N GLU A 389 -9.38 3.81 18.19
CA GLU A 389 -8.72 4.43 19.35
C GLU A 389 -8.24 5.83 19.03
N GLU A 390 -8.17 6.70 20.02
CA GLU A 390 -7.86 8.13 19.85
C GLU A 390 -6.46 8.40 19.29
N ASP A 391 -5.54 7.48 19.49
CA ASP A 391 -4.17 7.59 19.00
C ASP A 391 -4.00 7.24 17.50
N ARG A 392 -5.01 6.59 16.87
CA ARG A 392 -4.98 6.19 15.48
C ARG A 392 -4.90 7.39 14.54
N VAL A 393 -3.96 7.33 13.60
CA VAL A 393 -3.71 8.39 12.62
C VAL A 393 -4.95 8.78 11.80
N PRO A 394 -5.75 7.83 11.24
CA PRO A 394 -6.95 8.19 10.48
C PRO A 394 -7.97 8.99 11.29
N LEU A 395 -8.19 8.62 12.56
CA LEU A 395 -9.14 9.32 13.44
C LEU A 395 -8.63 10.72 13.81
N LYS A 396 -7.34 10.83 14.17
CA LYS A 396 -6.71 12.15 14.45
C LYS A 396 -6.83 13.09 13.25
N LEU A 397 -6.54 12.60 12.05
CA LEU A 397 -6.63 13.38 10.82
C LEU A 397 -8.06 13.76 10.46
N LEU A 398 -9.05 12.92 10.78
CA LEU A 398 -10.46 13.25 10.58
C LEU A 398 -10.91 14.39 11.51
N ASN A 399 -10.52 14.34 12.79
CA ASN A 399 -11.01 15.23 13.84
C ASN A 399 -10.22 16.53 14.00
N THR A 400 -8.98 16.62 13.46
CA THR A 400 -8.15 17.82 13.54
C THR A 400 -8.14 18.59 12.22
N ASN A 401 -7.90 19.90 12.30
CA ASN A 401 -7.73 20.77 11.14
C ASN A 401 -6.40 21.53 11.25
N PRO A 402 -5.80 21.94 10.11
CA PRO A 402 -4.67 22.87 10.13
C PRO A 402 -5.02 24.19 10.81
N ASP A 403 -4.00 24.83 11.41
CA ASP A 403 -4.14 26.20 11.88
C ASP A 403 -4.24 27.17 10.69
N GLY A 404 -4.97 28.28 10.89
CA GLY A 404 -5.18 29.30 9.86
C GLY A 404 -6.62 29.42 9.38
N ASN A 405 -6.84 30.29 8.41
CA ASN A 405 -8.17 30.57 7.87
C ASN A 405 -8.46 29.68 6.66
N ARG A 406 -9.58 29.01 6.70
CA ARG A 406 -10.10 28.25 5.56
C ARG A 406 -10.43 29.20 4.40
N LYS A 407 -10.12 28.78 3.17
CA LYS A 407 -10.55 29.52 1.97
C LYS A 407 -12.09 29.68 1.96
N PRO A 408 -12.61 30.87 1.59
CA PRO A 408 -14.05 31.06 1.49
C PRO A 408 -14.67 30.15 0.44
N GLY A 409 -15.92 29.74 0.69
CA GLY A 409 -16.69 28.90 -0.20
C GLY A 409 -16.75 27.41 0.20
N ARG A 410 -17.59 26.64 -0.53
CA ARG A 410 -17.71 25.19 -0.34
C ARG A 410 -16.55 24.48 -1.04
N PRO A 411 -15.82 23.55 -0.37
CA PRO A 411 -14.81 22.73 -1.03
C PRO A 411 -15.43 21.94 -2.19
N ARG A 412 -14.73 21.87 -3.32
CA ARG A 412 -15.23 21.17 -4.53
C ARG A 412 -15.32 19.64 -4.37
N GLY A 413 -14.64 19.08 -3.38
CA GLY A 413 -14.60 17.63 -3.12
C GLY A 413 -15.54 17.12 -2.03
N ARG A 414 -16.35 17.98 -1.43
CA ARG A 414 -17.31 17.60 -0.36
C ARG A 414 -18.74 17.73 -0.78
#